data_1d3adbdafff94bac02634b1e62537983
#
_entry.id   1d3adbdafff94bac02634b1e62537983
#
_cell.length_a   1.000
_cell.length_b   1.000
_cell.length_c   1.000
_cell.angle_alpha   90.00
_cell.angle_beta   90.00
_cell.angle_gamma   90.00
#
_symmetry.space_group_name_H-M   'P 1'
#
loop_
_entity.id
_entity.type
_entity.pdbx_description
1 polymer ?
#
loop_
_entity_poly.entity_id
_entity_poly.type
_entity_poly.pdbx_seq_one_letter_code
_entity_poly.pdbx_strand_id
1 'polypeptide(L)'
;QKITALEQAIAGLQEYVPVTEVTLNVTEANLKVGETVQLTAIVAPDNASQEVLWVSDAEGIASVDSATGLVTANSAGTAIITATSTMNPEKKAQCTVVVTRDDTALDVAIKAAEEKIREENFENKYTEASKTALRENLENAKLAKENANLSVEDVKLVVDALNASIEELQLKAVVTINNNDQIETKYCEIGEQVRVVAQTVKDKKFSHWTFNGTPISSSSPYTFTVYGDTTIEAVYVDAGEEVTPQAAMLCSVSYNKSTQTIKYTAKRSVPEGCKIVKHGMILTSK
;
A
#
# COMPACT_ATOMS: atom_id res chain seq x y z
N GLN A 1 -26.75 -51.88 -61.05
CA GLN A 1 -27.03 -51.08 -59.80
C GLN A 1 -26.09 -51.42 -58.62
N LYS A 2 -25.85 -52.71 -58.32
CA LYS A 2 -24.93 -53.08 -57.22
C LYS A 2 -23.47 -52.78 -57.54
N ILE A 3 -23.07 -52.92 -58.79
CA ILE A 3 -21.70 -52.64 -59.27
C ILE A 3 -21.46 -51.11 -59.20
N THR A 4 -22.42 -50.30 -59.69
CA THR A 4 -22.31 -48.84 -59.66
C THR A 4 -22.26 -48.29 -58.21
N ALA A 5 -23.02 -48.88 -57.27
CA ALA A 5 -23.02 -48.53 -55.92
C ALA A 5 -21.66 -48.90 -55.22
N LEU A 6 -21.03 -50.01 -55.63
CA LEU A 6 -19.73 -50.42 -55.15
C LEU A 6 -18.62 -49.51 -55.70
N GLU A 7 -18.69 -49.18 -57.00
CA GLU A 7 -17.77 -48.24 -57.66
C GLU A 7 -17.85 -46.85 -57.01
N GLN A 8 -19.04 -46.38 -56.69
CA GLN A 8 -19.23 -45.10 -55.95
C GLN A 8 -18.69 -45.18 -54.51
N ALA A 9 -18.89 -46.31 -53.83
CA ALA A 9 -18.32 -46.54 -52.48
C ALA A 9 -16.79 -46.58 -52.50
N ILE A 10 -16.20 -47.24 -53.52
CA ILE A 10 -14.76 -47.30 -53.72
C ILE A 10 -14.19 -45.93 -54.07
N ALA A 11 -14.88 -45.17 -54.95
CA ALA A 11 -14.46 -43.82 -55.29
C ALA A 11 -14.56 -42.84 -54.13
N GLY A 12 -15.35 -43.15 -53.09
CA GLY A 12 -15.42 -42.40 -51.84
C GLY A 12 -14.42 -42.78 -50.74
N LEU A 13 -13.64 -43.87 -50.97
CA LEU A 13 -12.57 -44.28 -50.05
C LEU A 13 -11.38 -43.31 -50.19
N GLN A 14 -11.13 -42.54 -49.18
CA GLN A 14 -9.86 -41.81 -49.12
C GLN A 14 -8.71 -42.78 -48.81
N GLU A 15 -7.60 -42.64 -49.55
CA GLU A 15 -6.38 -43.43 -49.29
C GLU A 15 -5.89 -43.13 -47.89
N TYR A 16 -5.76 -44.14 -47.06
CA TYR A 16 -5.17 -44.00 -45.71
C TYR A 16 -3.70 -43.66 -45.79
N VAL A 17 -3.34 -42.45 -45.47
CA VAL A 17 -1.93 -42.03 -45.35
C VAL A 17 -1.51 -42.06 -43.87
N PRO A 18 -0.57 -42.92 -43.52
CA PRO A 18 -0.14 -43.01 -42.11
C PRO A 18 0.59 -41.74 -41.66
N VAL A 19 0.27 -41.27 -40.46
CA VAL A 19 0.97 -40.16 -39.81
C VAL A 19 2.32 -40.64 -39.35
N THR A 20 3.37 -39.95 -39.77
CA THR A 20 4.76 -40.27 -39.45
C THR A 20 5.32 -39.40 -38.35
N GLU A 21 4.87 -38.12 -38.25
CA GLU A 21 5.36 -37.14 -37.29
C GLU A 21 4.29 -36.08 -36.98
N VAL A 22 4.38 -35.48 -35.76
CA VAL A 22 3.70 -34.26 -35.37
C VAL A 22 4.75 -33.29 -34.86
N THR A 23 4.73 -32.05 -35.32
CA THR A 23 5.60 -30.98 -34.86
C THR A 23 4.79 -29.73 -34.48
N LEU A 24 5.36 -28.83 -33.68
CA LEU A 24 4.72 -27.55 -33.29
C LEU A 24 5.53 -26.38 -33.83
N ASN A 25 4.80 -25.27 -34.10
CA ASN A 25 5.41 -23.98 -34.43
C ASN A 25 6.26 -23.40 -33.28
N VAL A 26 5.92 -23.75 -32.02
CA VAL A 26 6.59 -23.31 -30.80
C VAL A 26 6.70 -24.47 -29.84
N THR A 27 7.89 -24.72 -29.30
CA THR A 27 8.17 -25.78 -28.31
C THR A 27 8.34 -25.28 -26.90
N GLU A 28 8.54 -23.95 -26.73
CA GLU A 28 8.62 -23.25 -25.45
C GLU A 28 7.94 -21.88 -25.55
N ALA A 29 7.11 -21.53 -24.61
CA ALA A 29 6.45 -20.23 -24.52
C ALA A 29 6.56 -19.66 -23.09
N ASN A 30 6.91 -18.36 -22.98
CA ASN A 30 6.91 -17.63 -21.73
C ASN A 30 5.77 -16.60 -21.78
N LEU A 31 4.81 -16.72 -20.87
CA LEU A 31 3.62 -15.89 -20.82
C LEU A 31 3.48 -15.26 -19.43
N LYS A 32 2.88 -14.07 -19.38
CA LYS A 32 2.32 -13.54 -18.14
C LYS A 32 0.89 -14.02 -17.94
N VAL A 33 0.43 -14.10 -16.71
CA VAL A 33 -0.97 -14.42 -16.40
C VAL A 33 -1.92 -13.51 -17.20
N GLY A 34 -2.88 -14.12 -17.88
CA GLY A 34 -3.83 -13.46 -18.77
C GLY A 34 -3.39 -13.36 -20.24
N GLU A 35 -2.15 -13.64 -20.58
CA GLU A 35 -1.70 -13.66 -21.96
C GLU A 35 -2.07 -14.98 -22.67
N THR A 36 -2.03 -14.95 -23.99
CA THR A 36 -2.35 -16.12 -24.85
C THR A 36 -1.26 -16.34 -25.87
N VAL A 37 -1.12 -17.61 -26.30
CA VAL A 37 -0.26 -17.98 -27.45
C VAL A 37 -1.00 -18.97 -28.33
N GLN A 38 -0.91 -18.77 -29.66
CA GLN A 38 -1.46 -19.71 -30.63
C GLN A 38 -0.41 -20.78 -30.96
N LEU A 39 -0.69 -22.02 -30.59
CA LEU A 39 0.05 -23.18 -31.04
C LEU A 39 -0.56 -23.72 -32.34
N THR A 40 0.29 -24.15 -33.25
CA THR A 40 -0.09 -24.79 -34.51
C THR A 40 0.67 -26.10 -34.63
N ALA A 41 -0.06 -27.19 -34.83
CA ALA A 41 0.51 -28.48 -35.10
C ALA A 41 0.67 -28.71 -36.60
N ILE A 42 1.75 -29.32 -37.02
CA ILE A 42 2.01 -29.75 -38.40
C ILE A 42 2.14 -31.25 -38.35
N VAL A 43 1.32 -31.93 -39.09
CA VAL A 43 1.31 -33.39 -39.18
C VAL A 43 1.94 -33.83 -40.52
N ALA A 44 2.95 -34.69 -40.48
CA ALA A 44 3.58 -35.22 -41.67
C ALA A 44 3.08 -36.63 -41.97
N PRO A 45 2.98 -37.00 -43.29
CA PRO A 45 3.13 -36.13 -44.45
C PRO A 45 1.92 -35.18 -44.63
N ASP A 46 2.04 -34.17 -45.49
CA ASP A 46 1.03 -33.10 -45.65
C ASP A 46 -0.34 -33.62 -46.16
N ASN A 47 -0.34 -34.82 -46.85
CA ASN A 47 -1.55 -35.46 -47.29
C ASN A 47 -2.19 -36.41 -46.26
N ALA A 48 -1.58 -36.54 -45.04
CA ALA A 48 -2.21 -37.24 -43.95
C ALA A 48 -3.24 -36.33 -43.26
N SER A 49 -4.10 -36.92 -42.40
CA SER A 49 -5.06 -36.13 -41.60
C SER A 49 -4.29 -35.19 -40.70
N GLN A 50 -4.63 -33.91 -40.77
CA GLN A 50 -4.01 -32.85 -39.96
C GLN A 50 -4.70 -32.66 -38.60
N GLU A 51 -5.69 -33.48 -38.25
CA GLU A 51 -6.45 -33.38 -37.02
C GLU A 51 -5.59 -33.82 -35.81
N VAL A 52 -5.50 -32.96 -34.79
CA VAL A 52 -4.86 -33.21 -33.55
C VAL A 52 -5.79 -32.90 -32.37
N LEU A 53 -5.59 -33.63 -31.28
CA LEU A 53 -6.22 -33.35 -29.99
C LEU A 53 -5.20 -32.60 -29.10
N TRP A 54 -5.62 -31.44 -28.59
CA TRP A 54 -4.84 -30.63 -27.67
C TRP A 54 -5.23 -30.93 -26.23
N VAL A 55 -4.22 -31.09 -25.37
CA VAL A 55 -4.40 -31.33 -23.93
C VAL A 55 -3.31 -30.59 -23.16
N SER A 56 -3.69 -29.96 -22.07
CA SER A 56 -2.78 -29.42 -21.04
C SER A 56 -2.65 -30.42 -19.88
N ASP A 57 -1.47 -30.62 -19.34
CA ASP A 57 -1.26 -31.42 -18.12
C ASP A 57 -1.59 -30.63 -16.85
N ALA A 58 -1.72 -29.28 -16.95
CA ALA A 58 -1.98 -28.36 -15.85
C ALA A 58 -2.88 -27.20 -16.28
N GLU A 59 -4.17 -27.47 -16.54
CA GLU A 59 -5.12 -26.48 -17.03
C GLU A 59 -5.30 -25.27 -16.11
N GLY A 60 -5.07 -25.44 -14.79
CA GLY A 60 -5.08 -24.33 -13.83
C GLY A 60 -3.90 -23.35 -14.01
N ILE A 61 -2.82 -23.79 -14.64
CA ILE A 61 -1.65 -22.95 -14.98
C ILE A 61 -1.80 -22.40 -16.41
N ALA A 62 -2.00 -23.28 -17.39
CA ALA A 62 -2.25 -22.90 -18.77
C ALA A 62 -3.27 -23.85 -19.37
N SER A 63 -4.41 -23.34 -19.78
CA SER A 63 -5.44 -24.08 -20.51
C SER A 63 -5.22 -23.99 -22.00
N VAL A 64 -5.69 -25.00 -22.74
CA VAL A 64 -5.64 -25.00 -24.20
C VAL A 64 -7.03 -25.29 -24.79
N ASP A 65 -7.43 -24.52 -25.78
CA ASP A 65 -8.62 -24.83 -26.56
C ASP A 65 -8.37 -26.08 -27.41
N SER A 66 -9.15 -27.13 -27.16
CA SER A 66 -8.96 -28.45 -27.74
C SER A 66 -9.12 -28.52 -29.28
N ALA A 67 -9.77 -27.53 -29.87
CA ALA A 67 -10.04 -27.46 -31.32
C ALA A 67 -9.03 -26.57 -32.04
N THR A 68 -8.65 -25.46 -31.42
CA THR A 68 -7.85 -24.40 -32.07
C THR A 68 -6.40 -24.40 -31.70
N GLY A 69 -6.03 -24.98 -30.53
CA GLY A 69 -4.67 -24.90 -29.97
C GLY A 69 -4.32 -23.53 -29.39
N LEU A 70 -5.32 -22.66 -29.11
CA LEU A 70 -5.11 -21.42 -28.40
C LEU A 70 -4.86 -21.71 -26.93
N VAL A 71 -3.70 -21.31 -26.42
CA VAL A 71 -3.30 -21.46 -25.03
C VAL A 71 -3.58 -20.17 -24.29
N THR A 72 -4.16 -20.28 -23.08
CA THR A 72 -4.40 -19.16 -22.17
C THR A 72 -3.66 -19.39 -20.86
N ALA A 73 -2.88 -18.41 -20.44
CA ALA A 73 -2.14 -18.42 -19.17
C ALA A 73 -3.06 -18.03 -18.01
N ASN A 74 -3.32 -18.95 -17.08
CA ASN A 74 -4.29 -18.78 -15.99
C ASN A 74 -3.64 -18.41 -14.66
N SER A 75 -2.54 -19.08 -14.29
CA SER A 75 -1.79 -18.81 -13.05
C SER A 75 -0.30 -19.10 -13.22
N ALA A 76 0.54 -18.55 -12.36
CA ALA A 76 1.98 -18.76 -12.41
C ALA A 76 2.33 -20.25 -12.23
N GLY A 77 3.31 -20.73 -12.99
CA GLY A 77 3.76 -22.10 -12.97
C GLY A 77 4.24 -22.59 -14.35
N THR A 78 4.35 -23.90 -14.51
CA THR A 78 4.73 -24.54 -15.78
C THR A 78 3.67 -25.55 -16.16
N ALA A 79 3.24 -25.53 -17.41
CA ALA A 79 2.33 -26.50 -18.01
C ALA A 79 2.94 -27.06 -19.29
N ILE A 80 2.61 -28.31 -19.60
CA ILE A 80 2.99 -28.97 -20.87
C ILE A 80 1.74 -29.12 -21.71
N ILE A 81 1.72 -28.45 -22.86
CA ILE A 81 0.65 -28.57 -23.85
C ILE A 81 1.06 -29.64 -24.86
N THR A 82 0.23 -30.64 -25.05
CA THR A 82 0.47 -31.77 -25.96
C THR A 82 -0.54 -31.74 -27.11
N ALA A 83 -0.02 -31.79 -28.33
CA ALA A 83 -0.82 -32.06 -29.55
C ALA A 83 -0.61 -33.52 -29.94
N THR A 84 -1.68 -34.31 -30.01
CA THR A 84 -1.65 -35.73 -30.34
C THR A 84 -2.46 -35.94 -31.62
N SER A 85 -1.89 -36.63 -32.62
CA SER A 85 -2.63 -37.00 -33.82
C SER A 85 -3.81 -37.89 -33.50
N THR A 86 -4.98 -37.55 -34.06
CA THR A 86 -6.22 -38.35 -33.91
C THR A 86 -6.13 -39.70 -34.65
N MET A 87 -5.32 -39.76 -35.72
CA MET A 87 -5.10 -40.98 -36.52
C MET A 87 -3.99 -41.88 -36.01
N ASN A 88 -3.00 -41.32 -35.30
CA ASN A 88 -1.93 -42.09 -34.70
C ASN A 88 -1.53 -41.51 -33.35
N PRO A 89 -2.10 -41.99 -32.23
CA PRO A 89 -1.87 -41.43 -30.88
C PRO A 89 -0.44 -41.55 -30.36
N GLU A 90 0.40 -42.37 -31.02
CA GLU A 90 1.83 -42.43 -30.69
C GLU A 90 2.61 -41.23 -31.24
N LYS A 91 2.02 -40.50 -32.21
CA LYS A 91 2.62 -39.30 -32.79
C LYS A 91 2.06 -38.06 -32.09
N LYS A 92 2.91 -37.43 -31.32
CA LYS A 92 2.60 -36.26 -30.50
C LYS A 92 3.77 -35.29 -30.46
N ALA A 93 3.48 -34.04 -30.22
CA ALA A 93 4.47 -33.00 -29.94
C ALA A 93 4.04 -32.19 -28.70
N GLN A 94 5.00 -31.57 -28.04
CA GLN A 94 4.81 -30.88 -26.79
C GLN A 94 5.38 -29.47 -26.85
N CYS A 95 4.69 -28.54 -26.17
CA CYS A 95 5.16 -27.20 -25.88
C CYS A 95 5.19 -27.00 -24.37
N THR A 96 6.33 -26.57 -23.83
CA THR A 96 6.45 -26.15 -22.42
C THR A 96 6.01 -24.70 -22.31
N VAL A 97 5.00 -24.43 -21.51
CA VAL A 97 4.50 -23.08 -21.24
C VAL A 97 4.86 -22.70 -19.83
N VAL A 98 5.70 -21.67 -19.69
CA VAL A 98 6.06 -21.07 -18.40
C VAL A 98 5.23 -19.81 -18.22
N VAL A 99 4.41 -19.80 -17.19
CA VAL A 99 3.57 -18.65 -16.84
C VAL A 99 4.16 -17.93 -15.64
N THR A 100 4.33 -16.62 -15.75
CA THR A 100 4.81 -15.76 -14.68
C THR A 100 3.76 -14.72 -14.31
N ARG A 101 3.75 -14.31 -13.04
CA ARG A 101 2.93 -13.18 -12.58
C ARG A 101 3.60 -11.85 -12.96
N ASP A 102 2.81 -10.83 -13.27
CA ASP A 102 3.32 -9.47 -13.43
C ASP A 102 3.39 -8.76 -12.07
N ASP A 103 4.57 -8.65 -11.51
CA ASP A 103 4.81 -8.02 -10.21
C ASP A 103 5.22 -6.54 -10.30
N THR A 104 5.10 -5.91 -11.48
CA THR A 104 5.52 -4.52 -11.68
C THR A 104 4.87 -3.54 -10.70
N ALA A 105 3.55 -3.67 -10.47
CA ALA A 105 2.83 -2.82 -9.53
C ALA A 105 3.28 -3.04 -8.08
N LEU A 106 3.57 -4.30 -7.72
CA LEU A 106 4.08 -4.67 -6.41
C LEU A 106 5.48 -4.09 -6.17
N ASP A 107 6.36 -4.16 -7.16
CA ASP A 107 7.71 -3.58 -7.09
C ASP A 107 7.68 -2.07 -6.91
N VAL A 108 6.79 -1.38 -7.64
CA VAL A 108 6.59 0.07 -7.52
C VAL A 108 6.10 0.44 -6.12
N ALA A 109 5.12 -0.30 -5.58
CA ALA A 109 4.58 -0.05 -4.25
C ALA A 109 5.63 -0.30 -3.14
N ILE A 110 6.38 -1.40 -3.21
CA ILE A 110 7.48 -1.70 -2.27
C ILE A 110 8.52 -0.57 -2.29
N LYS A 111 8.94 -0.15 -3.48
CA LYS A 111 9.92 0.93 -3.63
C LYS A 111 9.40 2.24 -3.03
N ALA A 112 8.15 2.61 -3.30
CA ALA A 112 7.53 3.82 -2.77
C ALA A 112 7.48 3.80 -1.22
N ALA A 113 7.11 2.66 -0.62
CA ALA A 113 7.10 2.49 0.83
C ALA A 113 8.51 2.58 1.45
N GLU A 114 9.51 1.96 0.82
CA GLU A 114 10.90 2.04 1.27
C GLU A 114 11.45 3.46 1.17
N GLU A 115 11.16 4.19 0.09
CA GLU A 115 11.54 5.59 -0.07
C GLU A 115 10.88 6.45 1.01
N LYS A 116 9.60 6.18 1.31
CA LYS A 116 8.87 6.90 2.36
C LYS A 116 9.48 6.70 3.73
N ILE A 117 9.88 5.47 4.08
CA ILE A 117 10.53 5.16 5.36
C ILE A 117 11.92 5.81 5.47
N ARG A 118 12.60 6.04 4.34
CA ARG A 118 13.93 6.69 4.30
C ARG A 118 13.86 8.22 4.34
N GLU A 119 12.67 8.83 4.29
CA GLU A 119 12.54 10.29 4.42
C GLU A 119 13.22 10.80 5.70
N GLU A 120 13.81 12.00 5.61
CA GLU A 120 14.39 12.66 6.77
C GLU A 120 13.34 12.85 7.88
N ASN A 121 13.73 12.51 9.09
CA ASN A 121 12.87 12.58 10.28
C ASN A 121 11.60 11.70 10.26
N PHE A 122 11.51 10.70 9.37
CA PHE A 122 10.36 9.78 9.31
C PHE A 122 9.99 9.24 10.71
N GLU A 123 10.98 8.79 11.49
CA GLU A 123 10.77 8.21 12.81
C GLU A 123 10.13 9.17 13.82
N ASN A 124 10.46 10.44 13.74
CA ASN A 124 9.95 11.45 14.65
C ASN A 124 8.64 12.08 14.15
N LYS A 125 8.50 12.21 12.84
CA LYS A 125 7.44 12.96 12.16
C LYS A 125 6.07 12.29 12.21
N TYR A 126 6.03 10.94 12.15
CA TYR A 126 4.78 10.19 12.07
C TYR A 126 4.45 9.45 13.36
N THR A 127 3.15 9.18 13.59
CA THR A 127 2.67 8.43 14.77
C THR A 127 3.16 6.98 14.74
N GLU A 128 3.39 6.38 15.90
CA GLU A 128 3.88 5.00 15.98
C GLU A 128 2.92 4.01 15.32
N ALA A 129 1.61 4.22 15.51
CA ALA A 129 0.60 3.35 14.93
C ALA A 129 0.65 3.33 13.39
N SER A 130 0.73 4.52 12.75
CA SER A 130 0.77 4.60 11.27
C SER A 130 2.10 4.09 10.69
N LYS A 131 3.23 4.31 11.38
CA LYS A 131 4.53 3.74 10.99
C LYS A 131 4.54 2.21 11.07
N THR A 132 3.95 1.65 12.14
CA THR A 132 3.85 0.21 12.32
C THR A 132 3.02 -0.41 11.21
N ALA A 133 1.85 0.16 10.90
CA ALA A 133 1.00 -0.30 9.79
C ALA A 133 1.73 -0.30 8.44
N LEU A 134 2.48 0.78 8.15
CA LEU A 134 3.28 0.84 6.91
C LEU A 134 4.36 -0.24 6.86
N ARG A 135 5.07 -0.48 7.96
CA ARG A 135 6.12 -1.52 8.01
C ARG A 135 5.56 -2.93 7.89
N GLU A 136 4.44 -3.22 8.54
CA GLU A 136 3.76 -4.51 8.44
C GLU A 136 3.27 -4.77 7.02
N ASN A 137 2.65 -3.78 6.36
CA ASN A 137 2.21 -3.90 4.98
C ASN A 137 3.39 -4.02 4.00
N LEU A 138 4.51 -3.35 4.25
CA LEU A 138 5.73 -3.51 3.45
C LEU A 138 6.31 -4.93 3.58
N GLU A 139 6.33 -5.49 4.77
CA GLU A 139 6.78 -6.87 4.98
C GLU A 139 5.86 -7.87 4.28
N ASN A 140 4.53 -7.70 4.41
CA ASN A 140 3.55 -8.50 3.69
C ASN A 140 3.74 -8.44 2.17
N ALA A 141 4.06 -7.25 1.64
CA ALA A 141 4.33 -7.07 0.21
C ALA A 141 5.60 -7.81 -0.24
N LYS A 142 6.66 -7.80 0.55
CA LYS A 142 7.89 -8.55 0.28
C LYS A 142 7.64 -10.07 0.30
N LEU A 143 6.90 -10.56 1.28
CA LEU A 143 6.50 -11.97 1.34
C LEU A 143 5.60 -12.38 0.16
N ALA A 144 4.69 -11.49 -0.26
CA ALA A 144 3.85 -11.72 -1.43
C ALA A 144 4.67 -11.82 -2.73
N LYS A 145 5.74 -11.04 -2.84
CA LYS A 145 6.68 -11.12 -3.98
C LYS A 145 7.41 -12.46 -4.03
N GLU A 146 7.82 -13.00 -2.90
CA GLU A 146 8.50 -14.30 -2.82
C GLU A 146 7.56 -15.48 -3.08
N ASN A 147 6.26 -15.31 -2.88
CA ASN A 147 5.26 -16.36 -3.08
C ASN A 147 4.67 -16.31 -4.50
N ALA A 148 5.28 -17.05 -5.43
CA ALA A 148 4.83 -17.15 -6.82
C ALA A 148 3.43 -17.76 -6.98
N ASN A 149 2.88 -18.45 -5.98
CA ASN A 149 1.58 -19.10 -6.04
C ASN A 149 0.40 -18.19 -5.67
N LEU A 150 0.67 -16.95 -5.23
CA LEU A 150 -0.41 -15.99 -4.98
C LEU A 150 -1.09 -15.59 -6.29
N SER A 151 -2.41 -15.48 -6.24
CA SER A 151 -3.18 -15.00 -7.39
C SER A 151 -2.90 -13.52 -7.69
N VAL A 152 -3.17 -13.08 -8.91
CA VAL A 152 -3.05 -11.66 -9.30
C VAL A 152 -3.93 -10.78 -8.42
N GLU A 153 -5.13 -11.25 -8.03
CA GLU A 153 -6.05 -10.51 -7.16
C GLU A 153 -5.51 -10.38 -5.74
N ASP A 154 -4.93 -11.45 -5.16
CA ASP A 154 -4.32 -11.39 -3.84
C ASP A 154 -3.14 -10.38 -3.81
N VAL A 155 -2.31 -10.39 -4.86
CA VAL A 155 -1.21 -9.41 -4.99
C VAL A 155 -1.75 -7.99 -5.10
N LYS A 156 -2.83 -7.80 -5.87
CA LYS A 156 -3.48 -6.48 -5.97
C LYS A 156 -3.95 -5.98 -4.61
N LEU A 157 -4.58 -6.84 -3.78
CA LEU A 157 -4.99 -6.47 -2.42
C LEU A 157 -3.79 -6.05 -1.55
N VAL A 158 -2.66 -6.74 -1.67
CA VAL A 158 -1.43 -6.38 -0.95
C VAL A 158 -0.89 -5.02 -1.41
N VAL A 159 -0.89 -4.75 -2.72
CA VAL A 159 -0.47 -3.46 -3.29
C VAL A 159 -1.39 -2.33 -2.79
N ASP A 160 -2.70 -2.54 -2.83
CA ASP A 160 -3.69 -1.55 -2.39
C ASP A 160 -3.53 -1.26 -0.89
N ALA A 161 -3.31 -2.28 -0.04
CA ALA A 161 -3.07 -2.11 1.39
C ALA A 161 -1.78 -1.36 1.68
N LEU A 162 -0.70 -1.64 0.95
CA LEU A 162 0.58 -0.95 1.11
C LEU A 162 0.46 0.52 0.69
N ASN A 163 -0.16 0.83 -0.43
CA ASN A 163 -0.39 2.20 -0.89
C ASN A 163 -1.28 2.98 0.09
N ALA A 164 -2.36 2.37 0.58
CA ALA A 164 -3.21 2.97 1.59
C ALA A 164 -2.43 3.32 2.87
N SER A 165 -1.53 2.45 3.32
CA SER A 165 -0.73 2.72 4.52
C SER A 165 0.28 3.87 4.35
N ILE A 166 0.71 4.17 3.11
CA ILE A 166 1.52 5.36 2.82
C ILE A 166 0.66 6.63 2.91
N GLU A 167 -0.54 6.60 2.33
CA GLU A 167 -1.46 7.73 2.30
C GLU A 167 -2.05 8.05 3.70
N GLU A 168 -2.23 7.02 4.53
CA GLU A 168 -2.79 7.11 5.89
C GLU A 168 -1.74 7.43 6.96
N LEU A 169 -0.50 7.74 6.59
CA LEU A 169 0.52 8.18 7.54
C LEU A 169 0.07 9.43 8.29
N GLN A 170 -0.02 9.32 9.61
CA GLN A 170 -0.47 10.40 10.49
C GLN A 170 0.72 11.18 11.06
N LEU A 171 0.74 12.48 10.83
CA LEU A 171 1.74 13.38 11.38
C LEU A 171 1.55 13.55 12.89
N LYS A 172 2.66 13.59 13.63
CA LYS A 172 2.70 14.11 14.99
C LYS A 172 2.58 15.62 14.99
N ALA A 173 2.07 16.18 16.06
CA ALA A 173 2.08 17.62 16.27
C ALA A 173 3.51 18.14 16.49
N VAL A 174 3.80 19.31 15.94
CA VAL A 174 5.08 20.00 16.11
C VAL A 174 4.98 20.99 17.27
N VAL A 175 5.73 20.72 18.35
CA VAL A 175 5.84 21.62 19.49
C VAL A 175 7.16 22.37 19.44
N THR A 176 7.14 23.66 19.21
CA THR A 176 8.30 24.54 19.23
C THR A 176 8.40 25.21 20.61
N ILE A 177 9.47 25.00 21.33
CA ILE A 177 9.74 25.58 22.65
C ILE A 177 10.82 26.63 22.48
N ASN A 178 10.46 27.91 22.63
CA ASN A 178 11.44 29.01 22.67
C ASN A 178 11.66 29.41 24.14
N ASN A 179 12.85 29.18 24.60
CA ASN A 179 13.23 29.44 25.98
C ASN A 179 14.47 30.36 26.02
N ASN A 180 14.24 31.65 25.93
CA ASN A 180 15.27 32.69 25.84
C ASN A 180 16.23 32.44 24.63
N ASP A 181 15.67 32.51 23.43
CA ASP A 181 16.33 32.28 22.13
C ASP A 181 16.93 30.88 21.91
N GLN A 182 16.79 29.99 22.87
CA GLN A 182 17.03 28.57 22.65
C GLN A 182 15.76 27.90 22.16
N ILE A 183 15.78 27.46 20.90
CA ILE A 183 14.65 26.85 20.24
C ILE A 183 14.83 25.33 20.24
N GLU A 184 13.88 24.63 20.83
CA GLU A 184 13.78 23.17 20.79
C GLU A 184 12.49 22.80 20.01
N THR A 185 12.60 21.82 19.11
CA THR A 185 11.44 21.29 18.37
C THR A 185 11.20 19.85 18.80
N LYS A 186 9.95 19.55 19.19
CA LYS A 186 9.50 18.21 19.56
C LYS A 186 8.35 17.77 18.65
N TYR A 187 8.36 16.50 18.26
CA TYR A 187 7.23 15.85 17.59
C TYR A 187 6.46 15.04 18.63
N CYS A 188 5.22 15.41 18.86
CA CYS A 188 4.40 14.90 19.95
C CYS A 188 3.12 14.25 19.45
N GLU A 189 2.68 13.17 20.09
CA GLU A 189 1.35 12.61 19.86
C GLU A 189 0.26 13.57 20.36
N ILE A 190 -0.89 13.60 19.70
CA ILE A 190 -2.05 14.33 20.21
C ILE A 190 -2.48 13.71 21.55
N GLY A 191 -2.59 14.56 22.58
CA GLY A 191 -2.87 14.12 23.95
C GLY A 191 -1.64 13.92 24.83
N GLU A 192 -0.43 13.93 24.26
CA GLU A 192 0.81 13.85 25.01
C GLU A 192 0.99 15.05 25.95
N GLN A 193 1.61 14.82 27.10
CA GLN A 193 1.91 15.88 28.05
C GLN A 193 3.39 16.31 27.93
N VAL A 194 3.58 17.58 27.64
CA VAL A 194 4.91 18.20 27.55
C VAL A 194 5.14 19.08 28.74
N ARG A 195 6.28 18.87 29.43
CA ARG A 195 6.73 19.67 30.56
C ARG A 195 7.83 20.63 30.12
N VAL A 196 7.67 21.91 30.41
CA VAL A 196 8.64 22.97 30.14
C VAL A 196 9.11 23.61 31.44
N VAL A 197 10.40 24.01 31.48
CA VAL A 197 11.03 24.65 32.61
C VAL A 197 11.74 25.90 32.12
N ALA A 198 11.41 27.06 32.68
CA ALA A 198 12.08 28.31 32.32
C ALA A 198 13.55 28.27 32.72
N GLN A 199 14.41 28.74 31.84
CA GLN A 199 15.85 28.85 32.11
C GLN A 199 16.15 29.97 33.10
N THR A 200 17.26 29.87 33.84
CA THR A 200 17.81 30.99 34.60
C THR A 200 18.58 31.88 33.63
N VAL A 201 18.15 33.12 33.51
CA VAL A 201 18.77 34.13 32.65
C VAL A 201 19.34 35.23 33.53
N LYS A 202 20.61 35.61 33.27
CA LYS A 202 21.30 36.67 34.06
C LYS A 202 20.54 37.99 33.91
N ASP A 203 20.36 38.68 35.02
CA ASP A 203 19.70 40.00 35.14
C ASP A 203 18.22 40.00 34.62
N LYS A 204 17.60 38.82 34.47
CA LYS A 204 16.18 38.69 34.10
C LYS A 204 15.44 37.74 35.05
N LYS A 205 14.14 37.95 35.14
CA LYS A 205 13.22 37.10 35.89
C LYS A 205 12.19 36.52 34.95
N PHE A 206 11.96 35.21 35.06
CA PHE A 206 10.86 34.57 34.30
C PHE A 206 9.53 35.18 34.71
N SER A 207 8.74 35.57 33.74
CA SER A 207 7.40 36.15 33.91
C SER A 207 6.31 35.09 33.68
N HIS A 208 6.22 34.57 32.48
CA HIS A 208 5.19 33.61 32.12
C HIS A 208 5.54 32.87 30.82
N TRP A 209 4.82 31.78 30.57
CA TRP A 209 4.80 31.10 29.30
C TRP A 209 3.68 31.67 28.42
N THR A 210 3.94 31.76 27.12
CA THR A 210 2.91 32.00 26.10
C THR A 210 2.66 30.73 25.27
N PHE A 211 1.47 30.64 24.70
CA PHE A 211 1.06 29.60 23.76
C PHE A 211 0.59 30.30 22.48
N ASN A 212 1.33 30.17 21.40
CA ASN A 212 1.12 30.94 20.18
C ASN A 212 0.92 32.44 20.46
N GLY A 213 1.78 33.03 21.29
CA GLY A 213 1.75 34.44 21.69
C GLY A 213 0.73 34.80 22.78
N THR A 214 -0.10 33.86 23.24
CA THR A 214 -1.10 34.11 24.30
C THR A 214 -0.55 33.63 25.64
N PRO A 215 -0.53 34.46 26.71
CA PRO A 215 -0.12 34.05 28.05
C PRO A 215 -0.95 32.90 28.59
N ILE A 216 -0.28 31.90 29.17
CA ILE A 216 -0.93 30.67 29.66
C ILE A 216 -0.61 30.31 31.11
N SER A 217 0.61 30.59 31.59
CA SER A 217 1.03 30.22 32.94
C SER A 217 2.25 30.99 33.41
N SER A 218 2.25 31.45 34.63
CA SER A 218 3.40 32.00 35.35
C SER A 218 4.20 30.94 36.16
N SER A 219 3.77 29.67 36.11
CA SER A 219 4.43 28.58 36.79
C SER A 219 5.61 28.02 36.00
N SER A 220 6.73 27.79 36.65
CA SER A 220 7.84 27.04 36.09
C SER A 220 8.32 26.04 37.17
N PRO A 221 8.20 24.74 36.93
CA PRO A 221 7.79 24.06 35.67
C PRO A 221 6.30 24.21 35.34
N TYR A 222 6.01 24.12 34.05
CA TYR A 222 4.64 24.07 33.52
C TYR A 222 4.46 22.82 32.63
N THR A 223 3.29 22.17 32.75
CA THR A 223 2.94 21.00 31.93
C THR A 223 1.65 21.27 31.18
N PHE A 224 1.64 21.00 29.88
CA PHE A 224 0.48 21.15 29.01
C PHE A 224 0.23 19.91 28.17
N THR A 225 -0.99 19.76 27.67
CA THR A 225 -1.35 18.68 26.76
C THR A 225 -1.30 19.17 25.32
N VAL A 226 -0.69 18.40 24.42
CA VAL A 226 -0.57 18.72 23.01
C VAL A 226 -1.90 18.40 22.30
N TYR A 227 -2.45 19.37 21.59
CA TYR A 227 -3.68 19.22 20.80
C TYR A 227 -3.46 19.53 19.30
N GLY A 228 -2.26 19.93 18.93
CA GLY A 228 -1.86 20.29 17.57
C GLY A 228 -0.55 21.07 17.61
N ASP A 229 -0.13 21.56 16.44
CA ASP A 229 1.07 22.38 16.30
C ASP A 229 1.02 23.59 17.22
N THR A 230 2.14 23.83 17.91
CA THR A 230 2.18 24.80 19.00
C THR A 230 3.54 25.41 19.15
N THR A 231 3.56 26.73 19.42
CA THR A 231 4.75 27.44 19.90
C THR A 231 4.55 27.82 21.36
N ILE A 232 5.43 27.33 22.23
CA ILE A 232 5.53 27.71 23.63
C ILE A 232 6.76 28.61 23.77
N GLU A 233 6.57 29.77 24.40
CA GLU A 233 7.61 30.75 24.59
C GLU A 233 7.71 31.21 26.04
N ALA A 234 8.94 31.24 26.57
CA ALA A 234 9.21 31.80 27.88
C ALA A 234 9.43 33.32 27.77
N VAL A 235 8.62 34.08 28.47
CA VAL A 235 8.72 35.54 28.53
C VAL A 235 9.45 35.94 29.82
N TYR A 236 10.44 36.82 29.71
CA TYR A 236 11.26 37.33 30.77
C TYR A 236 11.12 38.84 30.89
N VAL A 237 11.25 39.35 32.10
CA VAL A 237 11.32 40.78 32.43
C VAL A 237 12.64 41.08 33.15
N ASP A 238 13.03 42.35 33.23
CA ASP A 238 14.22 42.75 33.97
C ASP A 238 14.09 42.48 35.48
N ALA A 239 15.16 42.14 36.15
CA ALA A 239 15.15 41.65 37.52
C ALA A 239 14.52 42.62 38.55
N GLY A 240 14.42 43.93 38.21
CA GLY A 240 13.80 44.96 39.01
C GLY A 240 12.32 45.24 38.69
N GLU A 241 11.76 44.60 37.67
CA GLU A 241 10.36 44.85 37.30
C GLU A 241 9.39 43.94 38.07
N GLU A 242 8.18 44.46 38.39
CA GLU A 242 7.07 43.65 38.92
C GLU A 242 6.50 42.76 37.84
N VAL A 243 6.44 41.45 38.11
CA VAL A 243 5.74 40.51 37.23
C VAL A 243 4.25 40.64 37.45
N THR A 244 3.54 41.16 36.45
CA THR A 244 2.10 41.21 36.49
C THR A 244 1.52 39.80 36.23
N PRO A 245 0.77 39.22 37.16
CA PRO A 245 0.15 37.91 36.94
C PRO A 245 -0.80 37.95 35.75
N GLN A 246 -0.64 37.02 34.83
CA GLN A 246 -1.44 36.92 33.63
C GLN A 246 -2.52 35.86 33.79
N ALA A 247 -3.78 36.25 33.55
CA ALA A 247 -4.88 35.29 33.42
C ALA A 247 -4.85 34.70 31.99
N ALA A 248 -4.92 33.39 31.89
CA ALA A 248 -4.84 32.74 30.64
C ALA A 248 -5.99 31.77 30.38
N MET A 249 -6.37 31.61 29.13
CA MET A 249 -7.35 30.62 28.69
C MET A 249 -6.81 29.90 27.47
N LEU A 250 -6.63 28.60 27.61
CA LEU A 250 -6.27 27.72 26.51
C LEU A 250 -7.54 27.01 26.00
N CYS A 251 -7.86 27.19 24.73
CA CYS A 251 -8.97 26.52 24.07
C CYS A 251 -8.42 25.44 23.11
N SER A 252 -8.98 24.26 23.19
CA SER A 252 -8.71 23.18 22.24
C SER A 252 -10.00 22.66 21.61
N VAL A 253 -9.88 22.19 20.37
CA VAL A 253 -10.99 21.59 19.62
C VAL A 253 -10.55 20.18 19.21
N SER A 254 -11.37 19.18 19.53
CA SER A 254 -11.16 17.82 19.05
C SER A 254 -12.39 17.35 18.27
N TYR A 255 -12.17 16.67 17.16
CA TYR A 255 -13.21 16.07 16.34
C TYR A 255 -13.18 14.55 16.46
N ASN A 256 -14.32 13.97 16.83
CA ASN A 256 -14.50 12.53 16.83
C ASN A 256 -15.19 12.10 15.51
N LYS A 257 -14.44 11.47 14.61
CA LYS A 257 -14.92 11.06 13.29
C LYS A 257 -16.01 9.98 13.35
N SER A 258 -15.94 9.07 14.35
CA SER A 258 -16.91 7.97 14.49
C SER A 258 -18.28 8.44 15.00
N THR A 259 -18.29 9.46 15.86
CA THR A 259 -19.53 10.04 16.41
C THR A 259 -19.93 11.35 15.72
N GLN A 260 -19.11 11.85 14.79
CA GLN A 260 -19.26 13.16 14.12
C GLN A 260 -19.43 14.32 15.08
N THR A 261 -18.80 14.24 16.27
CA THR A 261 -18.91 15.27 17.30
C THR A 261 -17.65 16.11 17.41
N ILE A 262 -17.84 17.41 17.60
CA ILE A 262 -16.77 18.36 17.89
C ILE A 262 -16.82 18.68 19.39
N LYS A 263 -15.70 18.47 20.09
CA LYS A 263 -15.57 18.81 21.51
C LYS A 263 -14.67 20.02 21.65
N TYR A 264 -15.18 21.06 22.24
CA TYR A 264 -14.45 22.25 22.63
C TYR A 264 -14.06 22.15 24.11
N THR A 265 -12.77 22.31 24.41
CA THR A 265 -12.27 22.29 25.78
C THR A 265 -11.54 23.60 26.05
N ALA A 266 -11.90 24.30 27.13
CA ALA A 266 -11.21 25.51 27.60
C ALA A 266 -10.59 25.23 28.96
N LYS A 267 -9.25 25.32 29.05
CA LYS A 267 -8.51 25.38 30.32
C LYS A 267 -8.23 26.83 30.68
N ARG A 268 -8.45 27.20 31.92
CA ARG A 268 -8.19 28.54 32.44
C ARG A 268 -7.15 28.47 33.54
N SER A 269 -6.20 29.39 33.50
CA SER A 269 -5.31 29.69 34.58
C SER A 269 -5.70 31.07 35.15
N VAL A 270 -5.97 31.12 36.44
CA VAL A 270 -6.32 32.36 37.14
C VAL A 270 -5.21 32.62 38.17
N PRO A 271 -4.61 33.81 38.16
CA PRO A 271 -3.58 34.17 39.13
C PRO A 271 -4.07 34.03 40.56
N GLU A 272 -3.16 33.79 41.48
CA GLU A 272 -3.45 33.75 42.90
C GLU A 272 -4.07 35.09 43.35
N GLY A 273 -5.14 35.04 44.16
CA GLY A 273 -5.87 36.24 44.60
C GLY A 273 -6.92 36.73 43.62
N CYS A 274 -7.02 36.21 42.40
CA CYS A 274 -8.04 36.56 41.43
C CYS A 274 -9.16 35.51 41.39
N LYS A 275 -10.37 35.95 41.00
CA LYS A 275 -11.51 35.04 40.80
C LYS A 275 -12.19 35.27 39.45
N ILE A 276 -12.76 34.23 38.89
CA ILE A 276 -13.54 34.33 37.67
C ILE A 276 -14.91 34.92 38.01
N VAL A 277 -15.18 36.08 37.46
CA VAL A 277 -16.47 36.79 37.67
C VAL A 277 -17.50 36.35 36.62
N LYS A 278 -17.06 36.14 35.36
CA LYS A 278 -17.92 35.71 34.24
C LYS A 278 -17.11 34.91 33.23
N HIS A 279 -17.75 33.90 32.65
CA HIS A 279 -17.14 33.12 31.57
C HIS A 279 -18.18 32.70 30.54
N GLY A 280 -17.73 32.45 29.31
CA GLY A 280 -18.55 31.95 28.20
C GLY A 280 -17.68 31.55 27.02
N MET A 281 -18.27 30.87 26.04
CA MET A 281 -17.64 30.52 24.75
C MET A 281 -18.48 31.16 23.64
N ILE A 282 -17.80 31.82 22.70
CA ILE A 282 -18.43 32.37 21.50
C ILE A 282 -17.91 31.55 20.33
N LEU A 283 -18.83 30.94 19.58
CA LEU A 283 -18.52 30.25 18.33
C LEU A 283 -18.96 31.17 17.18
N THR A 284 -18.01 31.53 16.31
CA THR A 284 -18.29 32.27 15.08
C THR A 284 -17.98 31.41 13.89
N SER A 285 -18.88 31.37 12.89
CA SER A 285 -18.56 30.84 11.56
C SER A 285 -17.75 31.88 10.79
N LYS A 286 -16.70 31.45 10.10
CA LYS A 286 -16.05 32.27 9.07
C LYS A 286 -16.72 32.03 7.75
#